data_834ecaad72826ef4c0bbf117c12be6f4
#
_entry.id   834ecaad72826ef4c0bbf117c12be6f4
#
_cell.length_a   1.000
_cell.length_b   1.000
_cell.length_c   1.000
_cell.angle_alpha   90.00
_cell.angle_beta   90.00
_cell.angle_gamma   90.00
#
_symmetry.space_group_name_H-M   'P 1'
#
loop_
_entity.id
_entity.type
_entity.pdbx_description
1 polymer ?
#
loop_
_entity_poly.entity_id
_entity_poly.type
_entity_poly.pdbx_seq_one_letter_code
_entity_poly.pdbx_strand_id
1 'polypeptide(L)'
;SWFRITVGSVQSMMRESRLSRFPDDYFDTIIIDEAHHCISDSYQRVLHHFPEAKVLGVTATPDRGDMKNLGQVFESLAYEYTLPRAIKEGYLSPIKAVTIPLKVDLTGVGVQSGDFKAGDLGTALDSYLEGIATEMEKHCRDKKTVVFLPLVKTSQKFRDILNAHGFQAAEVNGESQDRAEILQEFDAGRY
;
A
#
# COMPACT_ATOMS: atom_id res chain seq x y z
N SER A 1 2.29 -7.69 -33.57
CA SER A 1 0.96 -8.07 -33.04
C SER A 1 0.69 -7.30 -31.76
N TRP A 2 -0.36 -6.55 -31.79
CA TRP A 2 -0.80 -5.76 -30.63
C TRP A 2 -1.57 -6.68 -29.68
N PHE A 3 -1.28 -6.60 -28.41
CA PHE A 3 -1.99 -7.39 -27.40
C PHE A 3 -3.36 -6.76 -27.13
N ARG A 4 -4.37 -7.59 -27.02
CA ARG A 4 -5.73 -7.16 -26.70
C ARG A 4 -5.86 -6.59 -25.28
N ILE A 5 -4.99 -7.02 -24.37
CA ILE A 5 -4.91 -6.55 -22.99
C ILE A 5 -3.47 -6.11 -22.74
N THR A 6 -3.29 -4.91 -22.22
CA THR A 6 -2.00 -4.38 -21.83
C THR A 6 -2.06 -4.02 -20.35
N VAL A 7 -1.10 -4.52 -19.56
CA VAL A 7 -0.94 -4.16 -18.15
C VAL A 7 0.30 -3.30 -18.01
N GLY A 8 0.17 -2.16 -17.35
CA GLY A 8 1.27 -1.22 -17.16
C GLY A 8 1.14 -0.42 -15.87
N SER A 9 2.28 -0.01 -15.30
CA SER A 9 2.26 0.97 -14.23
C SER A 9 2.11 2.37 -14.80
N VAL A 10 1.40 3.25 -14.08
CA VAL A 10 1.24 4.65 -14.51
C VAL A 10 2.58 5.37 -14.68
N GLN A 11 3.57 5.08 -13.81
CA GLN A 11 4.92 5.64 -13.89
C GLN A 11 5.64 5.26 -15.20
N SER A 12 5.30 4.11 -15.77
CA SER A 12 5.81 3.69 -17.07
C SER A 12 5.02 4.32 -18.21
N MET A 13 3.67 4.32 -18.10
CA MET A 13 2.79 4.81 -19.16
C MET A 13 2.87 6.33 -19.34
N MET A 14 3.05 7.10 -18.27
CA MET A 14 3.16 8.56 -18.33
C MET A 14 4.41 9.07 -19.09
N ARG A 15 5.39 8.20 -19.37
CA ARG A 15 6.60 8.58 -20.13
C ARG A 15 6.24 8.78 -21.59
N GLU A 16 6.60 9.95 -22.15
CA GLU A 16 6.33 10.31 -23.55
C GLU A 16 6.75 9.22 -24.54
N SER A 17 7.96 8.69 -24.37
CA SER A 17 8.52 7.64 -25.22
C SER A 17 7.74 6.31 -25.21
N ARG A 18 6.85 6.13 -24.24
CA ARG A 18 5.95 4.97 -24.17
C ARG A 18 4.53 5.32 -24.57
N LEU A 19 4.01 6.42 -24.05
CA LEU A 19 2.64 6.87 -24.30
C LEU A 19 2.43 7.11 -25.80
N SER A 20 3.36 7.79 -26.46
CA SER A 20 3.31 8.08 -27.91
C SER A 20 3.37 6.84 -28.84
N ARG A 21 3.63 5.64 -28.28
CA ARG A 21 3.55 4.40 -29.06
C ARG A 21 2.12 3.92 -29.30
N PHE A 22 1.17 4.43 -28.53
CA PHE A 22 -0.23 4.09 -28.63
C PHE A 22 -0.96 5.25 -29.26
N PRO A 23 -1.71 5.06 -30.37
CA PRO A 23 -2.68 6.03 -30.86
C PRO A 23 -3.67 6.40 -29.76
N ASP A 24 -4.24 7.56 -29.84
CA ASP A 24 -5.21 8.11 -28.87
C ASP A 24 -6.52 7.29 -28.79
N ASP A 25 -6.84 6.56 -29.83
CA ASP A 25 -7.98 5.65 -29.95
C ASP A 25 -7.63 4.17 -29.72
N TYR A 26 -6.40 3.87 -29.24
CA TYR A 26 -5.92 2.49 -29.12
C TYR A 26 -6.66 1.66 -28.08
N PHE A 27 -7.04 2.25 -26.94
CA PHE A 27 -7.75 1.56 -25.88
C PHE A 27 -9.21 2.00 -25.81
N ASP A 28 -10.13 1.04 -25.95
CA ASP A 28 -11.56 1.26 -25.72
C ASP A 28 -11.91 1.39 -24.22
N THR A 29 -11.11 0.75 -23.38
CA THR A 29 -11.37 0.71 -21.93
C THR A 29 -10.06 0.74 -21.15
N ILE A 30 -10.03 1.57 -20.11
CA ILE A 30 -8.94 1.67 -19.15
C ILE A 30 -9.47 1.28 -17.77
N ILE A 31 -8.82 0.30 -17.13
CA ILE A 31 -9.12 -0.10 -15.76
C ILE A 31 -7.98 0.39 -14.87
N ILE A 32 -8.33 1.14 -13.84
CA ILE A 32 -7.37 1.73 -12.89
C ILE A 32 -7.56 1.09 -11.54
N ASP A 33 -6.53 0.36 -11.08
CA ASP A 33 -6.43 -0.09 -9.71
C ASP A 33 -5.90 1.03 -8.81
N GLU A 34 -6.30 1.06 -7.54
CA GLU A 34 -6.04 2.15 -6.59
C GLU A 34 -6.48 3.53 -7.14
N ALA A 35 -7.71 3.58 -7.66
CA ALA A 35 -8.25 4.72 -8.38
C ALA A 35 -8.32 6.03 -7.56
N HIS A 36 -8.14 5.96 -6.23
CA HIS A 36 -8.02 7.15 -5.39
C HIS A 36 -6.78 8.01 -5.74
N HIS A 37 -5.83 7.48 -6.53
CA HIS A 37 -4.69 8.22 -7.05
C HIS A 37 -4.95 8.92 -8.40
N CYS A 38 -6.12 8.72 -9.02
CA CYS A 38 -6.43 9.22 -10.37
C CYS A 38 -6.35 10.73 -10.55
N ILE A 39 -6.48 11.49 -9.47
CA ILE A 39 -6.38 12.96 -9.50
C ILE A 39 -4.95 13.48 -9.70
N SER A 40 -3.94 12.64 -9.55
CA SER A 40 -2.54 13.08 -9.75
C SER A 40 -2.23 13.31 -11.23
N ASP A 41 -1.34 14.27 -11.51
CA ASP A 41 -0.93 14.66 -12.88
C ASP A 41 -0.48 13.48 -13.74
N SER A 42 0.15 12.49 -13.12
CA SER A 42 0.63 11.29 -13.81
C SER A 42 -0.51 10.44 -14.39
N TYR A 43 -1.60 10.27 -13.65
CA TYR A 43 -2.80 9.58 -14.14
C TYR A 43 -3.56 10.45 -15.15
N GLN A 44 -3.73 11.73 -14.85
CA GLN A 44 -4.42 12.66 -15.75
C GLN A 44 -3.76 12.73 -17.11
N ARG A 45 -2.42 12.73 -17.16
CA ARG A 45 -1.68 12.67 -18.43
C ARG A 45 -2.01 11.46 -19.28
N VAL A 46 -2.11 10.28 -18.66
CA VAL A 46 -2.43 9.03 -19.36
C VAL A 46 -3.89 9.07 -19.83
N LEU A 47 -4.81 9.49 -18.98
CA LEU A 47 -6.24 9.56 -19.32
C LEU A 47 -6.52 10.56 -20.44
N HIS A 48 -5.91 11.74 -20.41
CA HIS A 48 -6.05 12.74 -21.48
C HIS A 48 -5.50 12.29 -22.83
N HIS A 49 -4.57 11.34 -22.84
CA HIS A 49 -4.06 10.78 -24.10
C HIS A 49 -5.07 9.85 -24.78
N PHE A 50 -6.01 9.25 -24.03
CA PHE A 50 -7.04 8.35 -24.54
C PHE A 50 -8.44 8.91 -24.25
N PRO A 51 -8.86 10.00 -24.90
CA PRO A 51 -10.06 10.76 -24.52
C PRO A 51 -11.36 9.98 -24.72
N GLU A 52 -11.39 9.02 -25.64
CA GLU A 52 -12.58 8.23 -25.97
C GLU A 52 -12.66 6.92 -25.15
N ALA A 53 -11.61 6.58 -24.37
CA ALA A 53 -11.59 5.38 -23.59
C ALA A 53 -12.57 5.46 -22.41
N LYS A 54 -13.35 4.41 -22.20
CA LYS A 54 -14.17 4.26 -20.99
C LYS A 54 -13.28 3.93 -19.80
N VAL A 55 -13.42 4.68 -18.71
CA VAL A 55 -12.58 4.53 -17.53
C VAL A 55 -13.35 3.87 -16.41
N LEU A 56 -12.82 2.75 -15.90
CA LEU A 56 -13.28 2.05 -14.71
C LEU A 56 -12.23 2.17 -13.61
N GLY A 57 -12.57 2.84 -12.51
CA GLY A 57 -11.73 2.89 -11.31
C GLY A 57 -12.12 1.85 -10.28
N VAL A 58 -11.15 1.18 -9.68
CA VAL A 58 -11.32 0.25 -8.57
C VAL A 58 -10.49 0.74 -7.40
N THR A 59 -11.05 0.81 -6.20
CA THR A 59 -10.33 1.20 -4.99
C THR A 59 -10.97 0.62 -3.75
N ALA A 60 -10.15 0.24 -2.76
CA ALA A 60 -10.62 -0.19 -1.46
C ALA A 60 -10.95 1.01 -0.53
N THR A 61 -10.47 2.20 -0.83
CA THR A 61 -10.56 3.39 0.02
C THR A 61 -11.09 4.62 -0.73
N PRO A 62 -12.37 4.62 -1.14
CA PRO A 62 -12.94 5.77 -1.84
C PRO A 62 -13.07 7.02 -0.97
N ASP A 63 -13.16 6.85 0.38
CA ASP A 63 -13.53 7.90 1.35
C ASP A 63 -12.37 8.71 1.92
N ARG A 64 -11.15 8.56 1.42
CA ARG A 64 -10.02 9.39 1.86
C ARG A 64 -10.19 10.81 1.36
N GLY A 65 -11.02 11.66 2.04
CA GLY A 65 -11.06 13.12 1.86
C GLY A 65 -11.16 13.65 0.40
N ASP A 66 -10.84 12.78 -0.55
CA ASP A 66 -10.68 13.03 -1.97
C ASP A 66 -11.91 12.67 -2.81
N MET A 67 -13.01 12.24 -2.19
CA MET A 67 -14.27 11.92 -2.90
C MET A 67 -14.75 13.09 -3.78
N LYS A 68 -14.55 14.33 -3.33
CA LYS A 68 -14.86 15.52 -4.14
C LYS A 68 -14.00 15.62 -5.40
N ASN A 69 -12.82 14.99 -5.37
CA ASN A 69 -11.88 15.05 -6.47
C ASN A 69 -12.07 13.87 -7.43
N LEU A 70 -12.49 12.70 -6.95
CA LEU A 70 -12.79 11.54 -7.81
C LEU A 70 -13.98 11.83 -8.76
N GLY A 71 -14.93 12.64 -8.36
CA GLY A 71 -16.00 13.12 -9.22
C GLY A 71 -15.56 14.00 -10.41
N GLN A 72 -14.28 14.41 -10.46
CA GLN A 72 -13.70 15.07 -11.63
C GLN A 72 -13.23 14.06 -12.69
N VAL A 73 -13.06 12.82 -12.32
CA VAL A 73 -12.55 11.73 -13.19
C VAL A 73 -13.65 10.72 -13.52
N PHE A 74 -14.49 10.40 -12.53
CA PHE A 74 -15.54 9.39 -12.64
C PHE A 74 -16.92 10.02 -12.54
N GLU A 75 -17.81 9.69 -13.44
CA GLU A 75 -19.17 10.23 -13.51
C GLU A 75 -20.09 9.64 -12.43
N SER A 76 -19.86 8.40 -12.02
CA SER A 76 -20.71 7.70 -11.07
C SER A 76 -19.99 6.59 -10.32
N LEU A 77 -20.53 6.23 -9.15
CA LEU A 77 -20.19 5.02 -8.42
C LEU A 77 -21.01 3.86 -8.99
N ALA A 78 -20.37 3.00 -9.78
CA ALA A 78 -21.04 1.90 -10.44
C ALA A 78 -21.42 0.76 -9.48
N TYR A 79 -20.57 0.47 -8.48
CA TYR A 79 -20.78 -0.58 -7.51
C TYR A 79 -20.00 -0.33 -6.22
N GLU A 80 -20.61 -0.65 -5.08
CA GLU A 80 -19.98 -0.61 -3.77
C GLU A 80 -20.09 -1.98 -3.08
N TYR A 81 -18.94 -2.47 -2.60
CA TYR A 81 -18.85 -3.69 -1.81
C TYR A 81 -18.15 -3.39 -0.49
N THR A 82 -18.94 -3.16 0.54
CA THR A 82 -18.43 -2.65 1.81
C THR A 82 -17.64 -3.70 2.59
N LEU A 83 -16.65 -3.24 3.38
CA LEU A 83 -15.85 -4.10 4.27
C LEU A 83 -16.71 -4.96 5.22
N PRO A 84 -17.75 -4.42 5.91
CA PRO A 84 -18.63 -5.24 6.75
C PRO A 84 -19.35 -6.34 5.97
N ARG A 85 -19.78 -6.04 4.74
CA ARG A 85 -20.43 -7.03 3.87
C ARG A 85 -19.44 -8.13 3.46
N ALA A 86 -18.23 -7.78 3.07
CA ALA A 86 -17.19 -8.73 2.68
C ALA A 86 -16.81 -9.68 3.84
N ILE A 87 -16.75 -9.17 5.07
CA ILE A 87 -16.53 -9.98 6.28
C ILE A 87 -17.73 -10.90 6.53
N LYS A 88 -18.95 -10.38 6.47
CA LYS A 88 -20.18 -11.16 6.70
C LYS A 88 -20.34 -12.29 5.69
N GLU A 89 -19.98 -12.07 4.44
CA GLU A 89 -20.06 -13.05 3.35
C GLU A 89 -18.84 -13.99 3.30
N GLY A 90 -17.85 -13.82 4.20
CA GLY A 90 -16.69 -14.72 4.34
C GLY A 90 -15.56 -14.49 3.34
N TYR A 91 -15.60 -13.41 2.55
CA TYR A 91 -14.51 -13.04 1.65
C TYR A 91 -13.33 -12.40 2.38
N LEU A 92 -13.58 -11.75 3.51
CA LEU A 92 -12.55 -11.17 4.38
C LEU A 92 -12.66 -11.71 5.79
N SER A 93 -11.53 -11.83 6.46
CA SER A 93 -11.43 -12.26 7.85
C SER A 93 -12.06 -11.21 8.78
N PRO A 94 -12.68 -11.64 9.92
CA PRO A 94 -13.07 -10.71 10.96
C PRO A 94 -11.91 -9.89 11.47
N ILE A 95 -12.13 -8.59 11.67
CA ILE A 95 -11.12 -7.66 12.17
C ILE A 95 -11.28 -7.50 13.68
N LYS A 96 -10.19 -7.70 14.43
CA LYS A 96 -10.08 -7.33 15.84
C LYS A 96 -8.98 -6.29 15.97
N ALA A 97 -9.35 -5.03 16.05
CA ALA A 97 -8.40 -3.94 16.28
C ALA A 97 -8.03 -3.85 17.76
N VAL A 98 -6.75 -3.77 18.05
CA VAL A 98 -6.20 -3.51 19.39
C VAL A 98 -5.25 -2.32 19.26
N THR A 99 -5.49 -1.29 20.04
CA THR A 99 -4.58 -0.15 20.15
C THR A 99 -3.69 -0.34 21.36
N ILE A 100 -2.38 -0.32 21.15
CA ILE A 100 -1.38 -0.39 22.22
C ILE A 100 -0.98 1.07 22.54
N PRO A 101 -1.22 1.58 23.74
CA PRO A 101 -0.91 2.96 24.10
C PRO A 101 0.59 3.14 24.39
N LEU A 102 1.38 3.15 23.33
CA LEU A 102 2.76 3.62 23.41
C LEU A 102 2.74 5.15 23.41
N LYS A 103 3.36 5.77 24.41
CA LYS A 103 3.52 7.23 24.47
C LYS A 103 4.62 7.67 23.48
N VAL A 104 4.35 7.52 22.19
CA VAL A 104 5.29 7.95 21.14
C VAL A 104 5.22 9.47 21.03
N ASP A 105 6.33 10.16 21.25
CA ASP A 105 6.44 11.59 21.02
C ASP A 105 6.73 11.84 19.52
N LEU A 106 5.74 12.41 18.82
CA LEU A 106 5.83 12.77 17.41
C LEU A 106 5.94 14.29 17.21
N THR A 107 6.18 15.08 18.25
CA THR A 107 6.21 16.55 18.15
C THR A 107 7.30 17.09 17.23
N GLY A 108 8.37 16.34 16.98
CA GLY A 108 9.45 16.68 16.05
C GLY A 108 9.29 16.13 14.64
N VAL A 109 8.21 15.38 14.35
CA VAL A 109 8.01 14.73 13.06
C VAL A 109 7.37 15.70 12.07
N GLY A 110 8.06 16.00 10.97
CA GLY A 110 7.54 16.85 9.91
C GLY A 110 6.40 16.19 9.13
N VAL A 111 5.51 17.03 8.57
CA VAL A 111 4.40 16.58 7.69
C VAL A 111 4.71 17.02 6.25
N GLN A 112 4.45 16.14 5.29
CA GLN A 112 4.56 16.39 3.86
C GLN A 112 3.37 15.79 3.12
N SER A 113 2.69 16.58 2.31
CA SER A 113 1.51 16.13 1.53
C SER A 113 0.39 15.49 2.38
N GLY A 114 0.21 15.97 3.63
CA GLY A 114 -0.82 15.45 4.53
C GLY A 114 -0.45 14.19 5.32
N ASP A 115 0.78 13.68 5.16
CA ASP A 115 1.29 12.52 5.89
C ASP A 115 2.62 12.85 6.59
N PHE A 116 3.03 12.04 7.57
CA PHE A 116 4.33 12.22 8.23
C PHE A 116 5.49 11.95 7.27
N LYS A 117 6.56 12.76 7.38
CA LYS A 117 7.80 12.46 6.67
C LYS A 117 8.39 11.15 7.17
N ALA A 118 8.54 10.18 6.27
CA ALA A 118 8.99 8.83 6.62
C ALA A 118 10.34 8.81 7.37
N GLY A 119 11.28 9.68 6.97
CA GLY A 119 12.58 9.80 7.63
C GLY A 119 12.50 10.24 9.08
N ASP A 120 11.70 11.28 9.35
CA ASP A 120 11.52 11.83 10.70
C ASP A 120 10.73 10.83 11.57
N LEU A 121 9.69 10.22 11.00
CA LEU A 121 8.89 9.21 11.67
C LEU A 121 9.71 7.97 12.04
N GLY A 122 10.54 7.46 11.13
CA GLY A 122 11.40 6.32 11.40
C GLY A 122 12.39 6.60 12.53
N THR A 123 13.00 7.79 12.56
CA THR A 123 13.91 8.21 13.62
C THR A 123 13.19 8.33 14.97
N ALA A 124 11.98 8.91 14.98
CA ALA A 124 11.17 9.02 16.19
C ALA A 124 10.78 7.63 16.74
N LEU A 125 10.42 6.69 15.86
CA LEU A 125 10.05 5.34 16.24
C LEU A 125 11.21 4.50 16.79
N ASP A 126 12.43 4.78 16.39
CA ASP A 126 13.61 4.01 16.79
C ASP A 126 13.76 3.85 18.31
N SER A 127 13.36 4.87 19.09
CA SER A 127 13.41 4.86 20.56
C SER A 127 12.32 3.98 21.19
N TYR A 128 11.32 3.58 20.45
CA TYR A 128 10.16 2.82 20.94
C TYR A 128 10.15 1.36 20.48
N LEU A 129 11.07 0.95 19.61
CA LEU A 129 11.08 -0.39 19.01
C LEU A 129 11.15 -1.49 20.08
N GLU A 130 11.96 -1.31 21.13
CA GLU A 130 12.04 -2.25 22.27
C GLU A 130 10.69 -2.37 23.00
N GLY A 131 10.04 -1.24 23.26
CA GLY A 131 8.71 -1.23 23.87
C GLY A 131 7.66 -1.92 23.00
N ILE A 132 7.73 -1.71 21.67
CA ILE A 132 6.85 -2.39 20.73
C ILE A 132 7.10 -3.90 20.74
N ALA A 133 8.37 -4.35 20.72
CA ALA A 133 8.71 -5.76 20.78
C ALA A 133 8.19 -6.42 22.08
N THR A 134 8.33 -5.73 23.21
CA THR A 134 7.80 -6.20 24.50
C THR A 134 6.27 -6.37 24.47
N GLU A 135 5.54 -5.44 23.84
CA GLU A 135 4.09 -5.59 23.69
C GLU A 135 3.72 -6.70 22.69
N MET A 136 4.51 -6.86 21.63
CA MET A 136 4.32 -7.96 20.69
C MET A 136 4.51 -9.34 21.34
N GLU A 137 5.40 -9.49 22.31
CA GLU A 137 5.51 -10.73 23.09
C GLU A 137 4.21 -11.15 23.74
N LYS A 138 3.45 -10.19 24.25
CA LYS A 138 2.18 -10.44 24.94
C LYS A 138 1.04 -10.78 23.99
N HIS A 139 1.07 -10.25 22.78
CA HIS A 139 -0.09 -10.27 21.86
C HIS A 139 0.13 -11.06 20.59
N CYS A 140 1.38 -11.26 20.16
CA CYS A 140 1.72 -11.79 18.84
C CYS A 140 2.61 -13.03 18.85
N ARG A 141 3.04 -13.53 20.02
CA ARG A 141 4.05 -14.61 20.15
C ARG A 141 3.75 -15.84 19.29
N ASP A 142 2.49 -16.27 19.27
CA ASP A 142 2.05 -17.47 18.55
C ASP A 142 1.22 -17.13 17.30
N LYS A 143 1.44 -15.95 16.73
CA LYS A 143 0.66 -15.49 15.58
C LYS A 143 1.57 -15.17 14.41
N LYS A 144 1.17 -15.64 13.24
CA LYS A 144 1.73 -15.19 11.98
C LYS A 144 1.49 -13.68 11.85
N THR A 145 2.54 -12.87 11.89
CA THR A 145 2.45 -11.41 12.02
C THR A 145 3.24 -10.71 10.93
N VAL A 146 2.66 -9.70 10.31
CA VAL A 146 3.35 -8.80 9.38
C VAL A 146 3.40 -7.41 10.00
N VAL A 147 4.58 -6.80 10.00
CA VAL A 147 4.82 -5.45 10.52
C VAL A 147 5.24 -4.53 9.39
N PHE A 148 4.55 -3.41 9.24
CA PHE A 148 4.89 -2.36 8.28
C PHE A 148 5.58 -1.21 8.99
N LEU A 149 6.77 -0.84 8.52
CA LEU A 149 7.58 0.25 9.06
C LEU A 149 7.95 1.24 7.96
N PRO A 150 8.11 2.54 8.28
CA PRO A 150 8.28 3.59 7.28
C PRO A 150 9.63 3.57 6.56
N LEU A 151 10.67 2.97 7.17
CA LEU A 151 12.02 2.93 6.61
C LEU A 151 12.59 1.51 6.64
N VAL A 152 13.34 1.17 5.58
CA VAL A 152 14.10 -0.09 5.51
C VAL A 152 15.03 -0.25 6.71
N LYS A 153 15.78 0.82 7.06
CA LYS A 153 16.70 0.81 8.21
C LYS A 153 15.98 0.52 9.54
N THR A 154 14.82 1.12 9.76
CA THR A 154 13.99 0.86 10.95
C THR A 154 13.48 -0.58 10.95
N SER A 155 13.09 -1.11 9.79
CA SER A 155 12.64 -2.49 9.62
C SER A 155 13.75 -3.50 9.95
N GLN A 156 14.96 -3.28 9.44
CA GLN A 156 16.13 -4.10 9.73
C GLN A 156 16.46 -4.11 11.22
N LYS A 157 16.50 -2.93 11.84
CA LYS A 157 16.74 -2.80 13.28
C LYS A 157 15.66 -3.53 14.09
N PHE A 158 14.40 -3.39 13.71
CA PHE A 158 13.31 -4.03 14.42
C PHE A 158 13.31 -5.55 14.27
N ARG A 159 13.65 -6.09 13.09
CA ARG A 159 13.91 -7.52 12.91
C ARG A 159 14.93 -8.05 13.92
N ASP A 160 16.05 -7.34 14.10
CA ASP A 160 17.12 -7.77 15.01
C ASP A 160 16.65 -7.74 16.47
N ILE A 161 15.89 -6.72 16.86
CA ILE A 161 15.25 -6.61 18.17
C ILE A 161 14.27 -7.77 18.40
N LEU A 162 13.38 -8.03 17.44
CA LEU A 162 12.42 -9.14 17.55
C LEU A 162 13.13 -10.49 17.71
N ASN A 163 14.21 -10.73 16.97
CA ASN A 163 14.99 -11.95 17.11
C ASN A 163 15.68 -12.05 18.48
N ALA A 164 16.15 -10.94 19.05
CA ALA A 164 16.68 -10.89 20.41
C ALA A 164 15.58 -11.16 21.47
N HIS A 165 14.33 -10.81 21.19
CA HIS A 165 13.15 -11.14 22.00
C HIS A 165 12.62 -12.56 21.76
N GLY A 166 13.31 -13.37 20.96
CA GLY A 166 12.98 -14.78 20.72
C GLY A 166 11.87 -15.02 19.70
N PHE A 167 11.53 -14.03 18.88
CA PHE A 167 10.77 -14.26 17.66
C PHE A 167 11.66 -14.84 16.57
N GLN A 168 11.06 -15.46 15.57
CA GLN A 168 11.70 -15.76 14.30
C GLN A 168 11.23 -14.71 13.28
N ALA A 169 12.02 -13.64 13.11
CA ALA A 169 11.65 -12.51 12.28
C ALA A 169 12.59 -12.37 11.09
N ALA A 170 12.03 -12.21 9.91
CA ALA A 170 12.74 -11.85 8.70
C ALA A 170 12.28 -10.45 8.21
N GLU A 171 13.08 -9.81 7.39
CA GLU A 171 12.78 -8.50 6.81
C GLU A 171 12.80 -8.60 5.29
N VAL A 172 11.82 -7.96 4.66
CA VAL A 172 11.70 -7.90 3.20
C VAL A 172 11.49 -6.45 2.77
N ASN A 173 12.28 -6.00 1.83
CA ASN A 173 12.17 -4.68 1.22
C ASN A 173 12.27 -4.73 -0.31
N GLY A 174 12.30 -3.57 -0.98
CA GLY A 174 12.38 -3.50 -2.45
C GLY A 174 13.69 -4.02 -3.06
N GLU A 175 14.75 -4.17 -2.25
CA GLU A 175 16.09 -4.61 -2.67
C GLU A 175 16.38 -6.07 -2.28
N SER A 176 15.48 -6.71 -1.52
CA SER A 176 15.66 -8.10 -1.06
C SER A 176 15.66 -9.07 -2.25
N GLN A 177 16.78 -9.76 -2.44
CA GLN A 177 16.94 -10.77 -3.50
C GLN A 177 16.28 -12.10 -3.15
N ASP A 178 16.21 -12.41 -1.86
CA ASP A 178 15.63 -13.61 -1.24
C ASP A 178 14.14 -13.47 -0.89
N ARG A 179 13.49 -12.41 -1.39
CA ARG A 179 12.10 -12.10 -1.08
C ARG A 179 11.14 -13.27 -1.28
N ALA A 180 11.27 -14.00 -2.37
CA ALA A 180 10.38 -15.12 -2.68
C ALA A 180 10.54 -16.27 -1.68
N GLU A 181 11.77 -16.55 -1.28
CA GLU A 181 12.09 -17.59 -0.29
C GLU A 181 11.54 -17.21 1.09
N ILE A 182 11.79 -15.98 1.55
CA ILE A 182 11.29 -15.50 2.85
C ILE A 182 9.76 -15.56 2.89
N LEU A 183 9.06 -15.15 1.83
CA LEU A 183 7.60 -15.20 1.78
C LEU A 183 7.08 -16.65 1.79
N GLN A 184 7.75 -17.57 1.11
CA GLN A 184 7.41 -18.98 1.14
C GLN A 184 7.61 -19.58 2.53
N GLU A 185 8.71 -19.25 3.20
CA GLU A 185 9.00 -19.68 4.56
C GLU A 185 8.02 -19.10 5.58
N PHE A 186 7.62 -17.83 5.41
CA PHE A 186 6.57 -17.21 6.20
C PHE A 186 5.24 -17.93 6.02
N ASP A 187 4.89 -18.29 4.78
CA ASP A 187 3.67 -19.04 4.50
C ASP A 187 3.70 -20.43 5.13
N ALA A 188 4.85 -21.08 5.10
CA ALA A 188 5.08 -22.36 5.77
C ALA A 188 5.13 -22.28 7.31
N GLY A 189 5.10 -21.08 7.91
CA GLY A 189 5.10 -20.88 9.37
C GLY A 189 6.46 -20.95 10.02
N ARG A 190 7.54 -20.67 9.27
CA ARG A 190 8.90 -20.58 9.83
C ARG A 190 9.11 -19.26 10.57
N TYR A 191 8.46 -18.20 10.12
CA TYR A 191 8.50 -16.87 10.73
C TYR A 191 7.16 -16.53 11.38
#